data_e3e21dda17250a5d0836b3c56f61ac7e
#
_entry.id   e3e21dda17250a5d0836b3c56f61ac7e
#
_cell.length_a   1.000
_cell.length_b   1.000
_cell.length_c   1.000
_cell.angle_alpha   90.00
_cell.angle_beta   90.00
_cell.angle_gamma   90.00
#
_symmetry.space_group_name_H-M   'P 1'
#
loop_
_entity.id
_entity.type
_entity.pdbx_description
1 polymer ?
#
loop_
_entity_poly.entity_id
_entity_poly.type
_entity_poly.pdbx_seq_one_letter_code
_entity_poly.pdbx_strand_id
1 'polypeptide(L)'
;ILRSGALERVIVFCNTKVMCQRLSDDLRRAGIRADCLHGDIKQATREKTMADFRHGKLPVLIATDVASRGIDVDDVDGVINYDVPEENEYYIHRIGRTGRARKKGISFTLLGSFPEKAKLDEIAKFAGFHIVPMIFDEYGCLVPAPTEEKHPTSRRRF
;
A
#
# COMPACT_ATOMS: atom_id res chain seq x y z
N ILE A 1 0.63 11.17 -2.67
CA ILE A 1 0.90 10.03 -3.56
C ILE A 1 -0.17 9.98 -4.66
N LEU A 2 -1.45 9.75 -4.34
CA LEU A 2 -2.51 9.56 -5.35
C LEU A 2 -2.80 10.80 -6.21
N ARG A 3 -2.55 12.00 -5.72
CA ARG A 3 -2.77 13.27 -6.46
C ARG A 3 -1.59 13.69 -7.33
N SER A 4 -0.45 13.02 -7.24
CA SER A 4 0.74 13.39 -8.03
C SER A 4 0.59 13.12 -9.53
N GLY A 5 -0.41 12.33 -9.92
CA GLY A 5 -0.60 11.89 -11.31
C GLY A 5 0.44 10.89 -11.82
N ALA A 6 1.37 10.47 -10.95
CA ALA A 6 2.43 9.53 -11.32
C ALA A 6 1.94 8.07 -11.41
N LEU A 7 0.78 7.78 -10.83
CA LEU A 7 0.19 6.44 -10.80
C LEU A 7 -1.24 6.51 -11.33
N GLU A 8 -1.54 5.74 -12.37
CA GLU A 8 -2.86 5.70 -13.01
C GLU A 8 -3.77 4.63 -12.41
N ARG A 9 -3.21 3.47 -12.06
CA ARG A 9 -3.93 2.35 -11.43
C ARG A 9 -3.22 1.91 -10.17
N VAL A 10 -3.92 2.04 -9.04
CA VAL A 10 -3.36 1.74 -7.71
C VAL A 10 -4.28 0.79 -6.95
N ILE A 11 -3.69 -0.22 -6.32
CA ILE A 11 -4.39 -1.02 -5.30
C ILE A 11 -3.94 -0.57 -3.93
N VAL A 12 -4.92 -0.29 -3.05
CA VAL A 12 -4.69 0.03 -1.64
C VAL A 12 -5.16 -1.14 -0.78
N PHE A 13 -4.28 -1.67 0.04
CA PHE A 13 -4.60 -2.78 0.93
C PHE A 13 -4.86 -2.30 2.35
N CYS A 14 -5.98 -2.75 2.92
CA CYS A 14 -6.34 -2.56 4.32
C CYS A 14 -6.54 -3.91 5.02
N ASN A 15 -6.24 -3.98 6.31
CA ASN A 15 -6.40 -5.22 7.08
C ASN A 15 -7.87 -5.54 7.38
N THR A 16 -8.76 -4.53 7.42
CA THR A 16 -10.18 -4.72 7.77
C THR A 16 -11.15 -4.15 6.74
N LYS A 17 -12.32 -4.77 6.64
CA LYS A 17 -13.42 -4.29 5.78
C LYS A 17 -13.92 -2.90 6.18
N VAL A 18 -13.94 -2.60 7.47
CA VAL A 18 -14.35 -1.29 8.00
C VAL A 18 -13.40 -0.19 7.52
N MET A 19 -12.09 -0.45 7.56
CA MET A 19 -11.09 0.49 7.06
C MET A 19 -11.19 0.65 5.54
N CYS A 20 -11.40 -0.44 4.79
CA CYS A 20 -11.62 -0.37 3.34
C CYS A 20 -12.78 0.57 3.00
N GLN A 21 -13.93 0.42 3.65
CA GLN A 21 -15.10 1.24 3.41
C GLN A 21 -14.83 2.71 3.78
N ARG A 22 -14.29 2.95 4.98
CA ARG A 22 -13.96 4.30 5.45
C ARG A 22 -13.00 5.02 4.50
N LEU A 23 -11.92 4.36 4.11
CA LEU A 23 -10.93 4.94 3.21
C LEU A 23 -11.51 5.24 1.83
N SER A 24 -12.38 4.36 1.31
CA SER A 24 -13.10 4.59 0.06
C SER A 24 -13.96 5.86 0.12
N ASP A 25 -14.70 6.03 1.21
CA ASP A 25 -15.56 7.21 1.41
C ASP A 25 -14.74 8.49 1.60
N ASP A 26 -13.62 8.42 2.33
CA ASP A 26 -12.69 9.55 2.52
C ASP A 26 -12.04 9.99 1.20
N LEU A 27 -11.59 9.05 0.38
CA LEU A 27 -11.00 9.36 -0.92
C LEU A 27 -12.02 9.97 -1.88
N ARG A 28 -13.25 9.46 -1.91
CA ARG A 28 -14.33 10.03 -2.72
C ARG A 28 -14.65 11.47 -2.28
N ARG A 29 -14.74 11.72 -0.98
CA ARG A 29 -14.93 13.08 -0.43
C ARG A 29 -13.79 14.03 -0.81
N ALA A 30 -12.59 13.50 -0.93
CA ALA A 30 -11.42 14.24 -1.40
C ALA A 30 -11.34 14.40 -2.93
N GLY A 31 -12.36 13.95 -3.67
CA GLY A 31 -12.44 14.05 -5.13
C GLY A 31 -11.63 12.99 -5.88
N ILE A 32 -11.17 11.95 -5.21
CA ILE A 32 -10.46 10.81 -5.81
C ILE A 32 -11.46 9.69 -6.09
N ARG A 33 -11.55 9.24 -7.34
CA ARG A 33 -12.40 8.11 -7.72
C ARG A 33 -11.79 6.82 -7.14
N ALA A 34 -12.45 6.28 -6.14
CA ALA A 34 -12.05 5.06 -5.45
C ALA A 34 -13.26 4.17 -5.16
N ASP A 35 -13.06 2.88 -5.15
CA ASP A 35 -14.07 1.91 -4.70
C ASP A 35 -13.40 0.80 -3.92
N CYS A 36 -14.17 0.06 -3.11
CA CYS A 36 -13.61 -0.97 -2.24
C CYS A 36 -14.19 -2.36 -2.52
N LEU A 37 -13.36 -3.37 -2.20
CA LEU A 37 -13.73 -4.79 -2.23
C LEU A 37 -13.43 -5.44 -0.89
N HIS A 38 -14.45 -5.97 -0.26
CA HIS A 38 -14.37 -6.79 0.96
C HIS A 38 -15.46 -7.85 0.98
N GLY A 39 -15.48 -8.71 1.99
CA GLY A 39 -16.36 -9.87 2.03
C GLY A 39 -17.86 -9.58 1.97
N ASP A 40 -18.28 -8.38 2.41
CA ASP A 40 -19.72 -8.02 2.44
C ASP A 40 -20.22 -7.40 1.12
N ILE A 41 -19.33 -7.18 0.12
CA ILE A 41 -19.70 -6.63 -1.17
C ILE A 41 -20.41 -7.70 -2.00
N LYS A 42 -21.60 -7.36 -2.50
CA LYS A 42 -22.40 -8.25 -3.37
C LYS A 42 -21.64 -8.58 -4.66
N GLN A 43 -21.80 -9.79 -5.16
CA GLN A 43 -21.08 -10.29 -6.35
C GLN A 43 -21.25 -9.38 -7.58
N ALA A 44 -22.46 -8.91 -7.87
CA ALA A 44 -22.70 -8.02 -9.01
C ALA A 44 -21.95 -6.68 -8.88
N THR A 45 -21.89 -6.10 -7.67
CA THR A 45 -21.11 -4.88 -7.38
C THR A 45 -19.62 -5.16 -7.54
N ARG A 46 -19.15 -6.31 -7.02
CA ARG A 46 -17.75 -6.74 -7.12
C ARG A 46 -17.31 -6.84 -8.58
N GLU A 47 -18.10 -7.50 -9.42
CA GLU A 47 -17.81 -7.65 -10.86
C GLU A 47 -17.75 -6.31 -11.58
N LYS A 48 -18.70 -5.40 -11.28
CA LYS A 48 -18.70 -4.03 -11.82
C LYS A 48 -17.47 -3.25 -11.41
N THR A 49 -17.14 -3.21 -10.11
CA THR A 49 -15.96 -2.52 -9.58
C THR A 49 -14.69 -3.04 -10.24
N MET A 50 -14.57 -4.36 -10.37
CA MET A 50 -13.44 -4.99 -11.03
C MET A 50 -13.33 -4.66 -12.51
N ALA A 51 -14.46 -4.63 -13.24
CA ALA A 51 -14.49 -4.24 -14.65
C ALA A 51 -14.07 -2.78 -14.82
N ASP A 52 -14.61 -1.88 -13.98
CA ASP A 52 -14.26 -0.46 -14.02
C ASP A 52 -12.76 -0.22 -13.70
N PHE A 53 -12.20 -0.98 -12.77
CA PHE A 53 -10.78 -0.91 -12.45
C PHE A 53 -9.90 -1.43 -13.60
N ARG A 54 -10.22 -2.58 -14.20
CA ARG A 54 -9.48 -3.13 -15.34
C ARG A 54 -9.49 -2.21 -16.55
N HIS A 55 -10.61 -1.53 -16.81
CA HIS A 55 -10.76 -0.61 -17.94
C HIS A 55 -10.23 0.81 -17.65
N GLY A 56 -9.62 1.05 -16.50
CA GLY A 56 -9.07 2.36 -16.14
C GLY A 56 -10.12 3.43 -15.78
N LYS A 57 -11.41 3.06 -15.68
CA LYS A 57 -12.48 3.96 -15.24
C LYS A 57 -12.39 4.27 -13.75
N LEU A 58 -11.87 3.33 -12.97
CA LEU A 58 -11.63 3.43 -11.53
C LEU A 58 -10.12 3.41 -11.28
N PRO A 59 -9.48 4.54 -10.92
CA PRO A 59 -8.03 4.58 -10.73
C PRO A 59 -7.56 3.94 -9.43
N VAL A 60 -8.40 3.91 -8.38
CA VAL A 60 -8.02 3.41 -7.07
C VAL A 60 -8.97 2.31 -6.61
N LEU A 61 -8.43 1.12 -6.40
CA LEU A 61 -9.13 -0.02 -5.82
C LEU A 61 -8.62 -0.25 -4.40
N ILE A 62 -9.53 -0.29 -3.43
CA ILE A 62 -9.19 -0.59 -2.04
C ILE A 62 -9.67 -2.00 -1.71
N ALA A 63 -8.83 -2.84 -1.11
CA ALA A 63 -9.19 -4.23 -0.86
C ALA A 63 -8.62 -4.78 0.45
N THR A 64 -9.31 -5.75 1.03
CA THR A 64 -8.72 -6.64 2.04
C THR A 64 -7.97 -7.79 1.37
N ASP A 65 -7.05 -8.44 2.08
CA ASP A 65 -6.30 -9.60 1.55
C ASP A 65 -7.23 -10.72 1.10
N VAL A 66 -8.27 -11.02 1.89
CA VAL A 66 -9.24 -12.05 1.56
C VAL A 66 -10.01 -11.71 0.27
N ALA A 67 -10.44 -10.47 0.12
CA ALA A 67 -11.18 -10.04 -1.06
C ALA A 67 -10.29 -9.97 -2.30
N SER A 68 -8.99 -9.74 -2.12
CA SER A 68 -8.01 -9.69 -3.20
C SER A 68 -7.63 -11.08 -3.74
N ARG A 69 -7.90 -12.15 -3.00
CA ARG A 69 -7.73 -13.52 -3.51
C ARG A 69 -8.70 -13.75 -4.65
N GLY A 70 -8.19 -14.16 -5.81
CA GLY A 70 -8.98 -14.34 -7.03
C GLY A 70 -9.29 -13.03 -7.78
N ILE A 71 -8.71 -11.91 -7.38
CA ILE A 71 -8.65 -10.74 -8.22
C ILE A 71 -7.58 -10.98 -9.29
N ASP A 72 -8.04 -11.19 -10.51
CA ASP A 72 -7.17 -11.24 -11.69
C ASP A 72 -6.85 -9.79 -12.13
N VAL A 73 -6.09 -9.10 -11.30
CA VAL A 73 -5.55 -7.78 -11.59
C VAL A 73 -4.09 -7.76 -11.19
N ASP A 74 -3.30 -7.91 -12.20
CA ASP A 74 -1.86 -7.76 -12.14
C ASP A 74 -1.43 -6.53 -12.95
N ASP A 75 -0.18 -6.13 -12.80
CA ASP A 75 0.43 -5.05 -13.57
C ASP A 75 -0.20 -3.68 -13.29
N VAL A 76 -0.51 -3.42 -12.01
CA VAL A 76 -0.87 -2.07 -11.55
C VAL A 76 0.39 -1.21 -11.40
N ASP A 77 0.24 0.11 -11.53
CA ASP A 77 1.37 1.05 -11.44
C ASP A 77 1.92 1.13 -10.01
N GLY A 78 1.04 1.01 -9.02
CA GLY A 78 1.45 1.06 -7.62
C GLY A 78 0.58 0.24 -6.69
N VAL A 79 1.20 -0.18 -5.59
CA VAL A 79 0.54 -0.79 -4.44
C VAL A 79 0.75 0.10 -3.22
N ILE A 80 -0.30 0.35 -2.47
CA ILE A 80 -0.22 1.06 -1.19
C ILE A 80 -0.71 0.11 -0.10
N ASN A 81 0.15 -0.24 0.84
CA ASN A 81 -0.24 -0.89 2.08
C ASN A 81 -0.66 0.21 3.06
N TYR A 82 -1.97 0.42 3.22
CA TYR A 82 -2.50 1.36 4.21
C TYR A 82 -2.24 0.87 5.62
N ASP A 83 -2.36 -0.45 5.83
CA ASP A 83 -1.98 -1.16 7.04
C ASP A 83 -0.89 -2.18 6.73
N VAL A 84 0.05 -2.37 7.66
CA VAL A 84 1.00 -3.48 7.60
C VAL A 84 0.25 -4.80 7.86
N PRO A 85 0.37 -5.83 7.00
CA PRO A 85 -0.31 -7.09 7.21
C PRO A 85 0.29 -7.88 8.39
N GLU A 86 -0.53 -8.71 9.03
CA GLU A 86 -0.07 -9.58 10.12
C GLU A 86 0.83 -10.70 9.62
N GLU A 87 0.53 -11.27 8.46
CA GLU A 87 1.28 -12.37 7.85
C GLU A 87 2.29 -11.84 6.83
N ASN A 88 3.53 -12.33 6.88
CA ASN A 88 4.61 -11.89 6.00
C ASN A 88 4.30 -12.19 4.52
N GLU A 89 3.68 -13.34 4.25
CA GLU A 89 3.32 -13.77 2.91
C GLU A 89 2.29 -12.85 2.27
N TYR A 90 1.36 -12.29 3.03
CA TYR A 90 0.39 -11.33 2.50
C TYR A 90 1.07 -10.09 1.96
N TYR A 91 2.11 -9.60 2.64
CA TYR A 91 2.88 -8.46 2.14
C TYR A 91 3.47 -8.75 0.75
N ILE A 92 4.09 -9.91 0.59
CA ILE A 92 4.68 -10.34 -0.69
C ILE A 92 3.59 -10.46 -1.77
N HIS A 93 2.45 -11.05 -1.44
CA HIS A 93 1.31 -11.16 -2.37
C HIS A 93 0.74 -9.80 -2.77
N ARG A 94 0.68 -8.83 -1.83
CA ARG A 94 0.23 -7.47 -2.09
C ARG A 94 1.16 -6.75 -3.06
N ILE A 95 2.45 -6.68 -2.75
CA ILE A 95 3.42 -6.00 -3.62
C ILE A 95 3.61 -6.70 -4.95
N GLY A 96 3.39 -8.01 -5.02
CA GLY A 96 3.43 -8.78 -6.26
C GLY A 96 2.32 -8.46 -7.27
N ARG A 97 1.42 -7.49 -6.99
CA ARG A 97 0.44 -6.96 -7.95
C ARG A 97 1.03 -5.91 -8.87
N THR A 98 2.19 -5.38 -8.56
CA THR A 98 2.92 -4.41 -9.37
C THR A 98 4.29 -4.96 -9.81
N GLY A 99 4.94 -4.32 -10.76
CA GLY A 99 6.30 -4.68 -11.19
C GLY A 99 6.39 -5.97 -12.00
N ARG A 100 5.33 -6.39 -12.68
CA ARG A 100 5.32 -7.56 -13.56
C ARG A 100 5.69 -7.20 -15.00
N ALA A 101 5.98 -8.21 -15.80
CA ALA A 101 6.25 -8.10 -17.26
C ALA A 101 7.37 -7.09 -17.61
N ARG A 102 8.45 -7.03 -16.81
CA ARG A 102 9.60 -6.13 -16.96
C ARG A 102 9.32 -4.65 -16.72
N LYS A 103 8.15 -4.30 -16.20
CA LYS A 103 7.84 -2.94 -15.74
C LYS A 103 8.34 -2.72 -14.32
N LYS A 104 8.80 -1.51 -14.02
CA LYS A 104 9.11 -1.10 -12.65
C LYS A 104 7.80 -0.86 -11.91
N GLY A 105 7.59 -1.56 -10.80
CA GLY A 105 6.47 -1.31 -9.89
C GLY A 105 6.90 -0.50 -8.68
N ILE A 106 5.97 0.24 -8.10
CA ILE A 106 6.20 1.00 -6.87
C ILE A 106 5.27 0.47 -5.79
N SER A 107 5.82 0.25 -4.59
CA SER A 107 5.03 -0.07 -3.42
C SER A 107 5.33 0.91 -2.30
N PHE A 108 4.27 1.42 -1.68
CA PHE A 108 4.33 2.26 -0.48
C PHE A 108 3.71 1.53 0.68
N THR A 109 4.28 1.70 1.87
CA THR A 109 3.71 1.21 3.12
C THR A 109 3.61 2.36 4.10
N LEU A 110 2.40 2.64 4.58
CA LEU A 110 2.18 3.69 5.57
C LEU A 110 2.47 3.14 6.96
N LEU A 111 3.14 3.92 7.79
CA LEU A 111 3.47 3.56 9.16
C LEU A 111 2.92 4.64 10.09
N GLY A 112 2.07 4.24 11.02
CA GLY A 112 1.50 5.11 12.05
C GLY A 112 2.04 4.83 13.45
N SER A 113 2.82 3.75 13.64
CA SER A 113 3.26 3.31 14.96
C SER A 113 4.58 2.55 14.94
N PHE A 114 5.24 2.48 16.11
CA PHE A 114 6.45 1.66 16.28
C PHE A 114 6.22 0.15 16.07
N PRO A 115 5.14 -0.47 16.55
CA PRO A 115 4.86 -1.87 16.26
C PRO A 115 4.74 -2.18 14.77
N GLU A 116 4.10 -1.30 13.99
CA GLU A 116 4.02 -1.46 12.54
C GLU A 116 5.38 -1.39 11.87
N LYS A 117 6.25 -0.46 12.33
CA LYS A 117 7.62 -0.40 11.85
C LYS A 117 8.38 -1.68 12.14
N ALA A 118 8.31 -2.20 13.37
CA ALA A 118 8.97 -3.45 13.76
C ALA A 118 8.48 -4.64 12.92
N LYS A 119 7.15 -4.71 12.65
CA LYS A 119 6.58 -5.74 11.79
C LYS A 119 7.06 -5.61 10.34
N LEU A 120 7.14 -4.39 9.82
CA LEU A 120 7.64 -4.14 8.47
C LEU A 120 9.13 -4.51 8.34
N ASP A 121 9.94 -4.23 9.35
CA ASP A 121 11.35 -4.61 9.39
C ASP A 121 11.51 -6.17 9.40
N GLU A 122 10.64 -6.89 10.13
CA GLU A 122 10.57 -8.35 10.11
C GLU A 122 10.24 -8.87 8.71
N ILE A 123 9.22 -8.31 8.07
CA ILE A 123 8.79 -8.67 6.71
C ILE A 123 9.92 -8.43 5.70
N ALA A 124 10.60 -7.28 5.78
CA ALA A 124 11.71 -6.94 4.89
C ALA A 124 12.85 -7.94 5.02
N LYS A 125 13.17 -8.33 6.26
CA LYS A 125 14.17 -9.37 6.54
C LYS A 125 13.77 -10.74 6.01
N PHE A 126 12.49 -11.13 6.20
CA PHE A 126 11.95 -12.39 5.71
C PHE A 126 12.00 -12.48 4.18
N ALA A 127 11.62 -11.41 3.50
CA ALA A 127 11.53 -11.36 2.04
C ALA A 127 12.84 -10.99 1.34
N GLY A 128 13.87 -10.54 2.09
CA GLY A 128 15.18 -10.20 1.56
C GLY A 128 15.23 -8.92 0.72
N PHE A 129 14.34 -7.96 0.97
CA PHE A 129 14.37 -6.68 0.27
C PHE A 129 14.68 -5.50 1.20
N HIS A 130 15.06 -4.38 0.60
CA HIS A 130 15.36 -3.15 1.31
C HIS A 130 14.23 -2.14 1.18
N ILE A 131 13.83 -1.55 2.31
CA ILE A 131 12.82 -0.50 2.36
C ILE A 131 13.52 0.83 2.57
N VAL A 132 13.18 1.81 1.74
CA VAL A 132 13.66 3.19 1.88
C VAL A 132 12.64 3.97 2.69
N PRO A 133 12.99 4.40 3.92
CA PRO A 133 12.12 5.29 4.70
C PRO A 133 11.92 6.62 3.97
N MET A 134 10.67 7.07 3.89
CA MET A 134 10.31 8.33 3.23
C MET A 134 9.51 9.20 4.20
N ILE A 135 9.66 10.52 4.06
CA ILE A 135 8.88 11.53 4.78
C ILE A 135 8.38 12.58 3.81
N PHE A 136 7.36 13.33 4.20
CA PHE A 136 6.98 14.54 3.46
C PHE A 136 7.80 15.72 3.95
N ASP A 137 8.37 16.47 3.01
CA ASP A 137 9.04 17.72 3.31
C ASP A 137 8.04 18.88 3.57
N GLU A 138 8.54 20.08 3.81
CA GLU A 138 7.74 21.29 4.04
C GLU A 138 6.87 21.70 2.85
N TYR A 139 7.20 21.22 1.65
CA TYR A 139 6.43 21.46 0.42
C TYR A 139 5.44 20.33 0.11
N GLY A 140 5.36 19.31 0.97
CA GLY A 140 4.53 18.13 0.78
C GLY A 140 5.08 17.15 -0.26
N CYS A 141 6.35 17.25 -0.62
CA CYS A 141 7.03 16.30 -1.51
C CYS A 141 7.54 15.10 -0.71
N LEU A 142 7.44 13.90 -1.29
CA LEU A 142 7.94 12.68 -0.69
C LEU A 142 9.46 12.58 -0.92
N VAL A 143 10.23 12.64 0.16
CA VAL A 143 11.70 12.61 0.13
C VAL A 143 12.23 11.51 1.06
N PRO A 144 13.43 10.96 0.79
CA PRO A 144 14.05 10.02 1.71
C PRO A 144 14.19 10.62 3.11
N ALA A 145 13.84 9.84 4.13
CA ALA A 145 14.04 10.26 5.51
C ALA A 145 15.54 10.44 5.80
N PRO A 146 15.92 11.43 6.62
CA PRO A 146 17.29 11.59 7.05
C PRO A 146 17.79 10.28 7.69
N THR A 147 18.97 9.83 7.30
CA THR A 147 19.61 8.68 7.93
C THR A 147 19.99 9.08 9.34
N GLU A 148 19.46 8.40 10.36
CA GLU A 148 19.99 8.57 11.72
C GLU A 148 21.46 8.17 11.69
N GLU A 149 22.36 9.14 11.77
CA GLU A 149 23.77 8.87 12.07
C GLU A 149 23.80 8.15 13.41
N LYS A 150 24.23 6.90 13.41
CA LYS A 150 24.51 6.19 14.67
C LYS A 150 25.56 6.99 15.40
N HIS A 151 25.14 7.80 16.37
CA HIS A 151 26.09 8.40 17.31
C HIS A 151 26.91 7.25 17.92
N PRO A 152 28.24 7.27 17.79
CA PRO A 152 29.05 6.27 18.44
C PRO A 152 28.81 6.41 19.94
N THR A 153 28.24 5.39 20.55
CA THR A 153 28.10 5.30 22.00
C THR A 153 29.49 5.51 22.60
N SER A 154 29.69 6.67 23.21
CA SER A 154 30.89 6.95 23.96
C SER A 154 30.99 5.91 25.08
N ARG A 155 31.87 4.93 24.93
CA ARG A 155 32.26 4.05 26.02
C ARG A 155 32.86 4.93 27.12
N ARG A 156 32.06 5.27 28.13
CA ARG A 156 32.63 5.74 29.40
C ARG A 156 33.40 4.57 29.98
N ARG A 157 34.73 4.65 29.93
CA ARG A 157 35.61 3.84 30.77
C ARG A 157 35.48 4.40 32.18
N PHE A 158 35.07 3.57 33.09
CA PHE A 158 35.33 3.74 34.52
C PHE A 158 36.70 3.18 34.84
#